data_4edecf5abcd1b0d58e910f4f2ff7b3ca
#
_entry.id   4edecf5abcd1b0d58e910f4f2ff7b3ca
#
_cell.length_a   1.000
_cell.length_b   1.000
_cell.length_c   1.000
_cell.angle_alpha   90.00
_cell.angle_beta   90.00
_cell.angle_gamma   90.00
#
_symmetry.space_group_name_H-M   'P 1'
#
loop_
_entity.id
_entity.type
_entity.pdbx_description
1 polymer ?
#
loop_
_entity_poly.entity_id
_entity_poly.type
_entity_poly.pdbx_seq_one_letter_code
_entity_poly.pdbx_strand_id
1 'polypeptide(L)'
;MLAKDEVGRSGELRARRWLERRGYEVLDTNWRCPAGEIDIVARDGDDVVVVEVKTRTSLSFGHPAEAVDRAKLARLRRLAGLWLAEHPTRTAGVRIDVIAIWHPAGQPPRLEHLRGVS
;
A
#
# COMPACT_ATOMS: atom_id res chain seq x y z
N MET A 1 2.02 1.68 -24.15
CA MET A 1 1.19 2.06 -22.99
C MET A 1 0.76 0.80 -22.24
N LEU A 2 0.90 0.80 -20.93
CA LEU A 2 0.49 -0.34 -20.13
C LEU A 2 -1.03 -0.33 -19.93
N ALA A 3 -1.66 -1.51 -19.94
CA ALA A 3 -3.04 -1.66 -19.55
C ALA A 3 -3.20 -1.29 -18.06
N LYS A 4 -4.43 -0.95 -17.65
CA LYS A 4 -4.71 -0.53 -16.27
C LYS A 4 -4.23 -1.54 -15.23
N ASP A 5 -4.46 -2.83 -15.48
CA ASP A 5 -4.05 -3.90 -14.57
C ASP A 5 -2.53 -4.06 -14.52
N GLU A 6 -1.85 -3.84 -15.65
CA GLU A 6 -0.40 -3.91 -15.71
C GLU A 6 0.23 -2.74 -14.95
N VAL A 7 -0.37 -1.55 -15.03
CA VAL A 7 0.08 -0.38 -14.26
C VAL A 7 -0.03 -0.67 -12.76
N GLY A 8 -1.16 -1.21 -12.31
CA GLY A 8 -1.37 -1.57 -10.92
C GLY A 8 -0.37 -2.61 -10.42
N ARG A 9 -0.18 -3.70 -11.17
CA ARG A 9 0.77 -4.76 -10.80
C ARG A 9 2.21 -4.26 -10.79
N SER A 10 2.58 -3.43 -11.77
CA SER A 10 3.90 -2.81 -11.82
C SER A 10 4.13 -1.91 -10.62
N GLY A 11 3.12 -1.13 -10.22
CA GLY A 11 3.17 -0.26 -9.05
C GLY A 11 3.34 -1.05 -7.76
N GLU A 12 2.59 -2.13 -7.58
CA GLU A 12 2.70 -2.98 -6.40
C GLU A 12 4.07 -3.63 -6.29
N LEU A 13 4.64 -4.09 -7.40
CA LEU A 13 5.98 -4.66 -7.40
C LEU A 13 7.04 -3.62 -7.02
N ARG A 14 6.91 -2.40 -7.53
CA ARG A 14 7.81 -1.30 -7.16
C ARG A 14 7.69 -0.97 -5.68
N ALA A 15 6.47 -0.92 -5.16
CA ALA A 15 6.21 -0.65 -3.75
C ALA A 15 6.85 -1.74 -2.87
N ARG A 16 6.66 -3.00 -3.23
CA ARG A 16 7.26 -4.12 -2.51
C ARG A 16 8.78 -4.02 -2.45
N ARG A 17 9.41 -3.77 -3.60
CA ARG A 17 10.87 -3.62 -3.69
C ARG A 17 11.37 -2.44 -2.87
N TRP A 18 10.63 -1.34 -2.89
CA TRP A 18 10.95 -0.15 -2.09
C TRP A 18 10.93 -0.49 -0.60
N LEU A 19 9.89 -1.16 -0.13
CA LEU A 19 9.74 -1.55 1.26
C LEU A 19 10.88 -2.50 1.69
N GLU A 20 11.16 -3.51 0.89
CA GLU A 20 12.23 -4.48 1.19
C GLU A 20 13.58 -3.80 1.30
N ARG A 21 13.89 -2.85 0.43
CA ARG A 21 15.13 -2.07 0.50
C ARG A 21 15.22 -1.20 1.75
N ARG A 22 14.06 -0.82 2.31
CA ARG A 22 13.99 -0.03 3.54
C ARG A 22 13.97 -0.88 4.80
N GLY A 23 14.14 -2.18 4.67
CA GLY A 23 14.18 -3.09 5.81
C GLY A 23 12.83 -3.61 6.26
N TYR A 24 11.76 -3.35 5.52
CA TYR A 24 10.46 -3.94 5.82
C TYR A 24 10.47 -5.41 5.38
N GLU A 25 9.84 -6.25 6.19
CA GLU A 25 9.56 -7.62 5.81
C GLU A 25 8.16 -7.70 5.23
N VAL A 26 8.02 -8.11 3.97
CA VAL A 26 6.71 -8.27 3.35
C VAL A 26 6.10 -9.58 3.82
N LEU A 27 4.96 -9.49 4.51
CA LEU A 27 4.28 -10.65 5.09
C LEU A 27 3.21 -11.21 4.17
N ASP A 28 2.53 -10.36 3.39
CA ASP A 28 1.45 -10.79 2.52
C ASP A 28 1.24 -9.74 1.41
N THR A 29 0.69 -10.17 0.29
CA THR A 29 0.36 -9.27 -0.81
C THR A 29 -1.00 -9.66 -1.40
N ASN A 30 -1.75 -8.66 -1.83
CA ASN A 30 -3.06 -8.85 -2.48
C ASN A 30 -4.01 -9.74 -1.68
N TRP A 31 -4.07 -9.50 -0.37
CA TRP A 31 -4.99 -10.23 0.50
C TRP A 31 -6.41 -9.70 0.33
N ARG A 32 -7.34 -10.63 0.18
CA ARG A 32 -8.75 -10.29 -0.05
C ARG A 32 -9.65 -10.99 0.96
N CYS A 33 -10.71 -10.29 1.34
CA CYS A 33 -11.79 -10.83 2.15
C CYS A 33 -13.11 -10.16 1.74
N PRO A 34 -14.26 -10.60 2.24
CA PRO A 34 -15.53 -9.97 1.90
C PRO A 34 -15.60 -8.46 2.19
N ALA A 35 -14.82 -7.97 3.15
CA ALA A 35 -14.78 -6.55 3.52
C ALA A 35 -13.89 -5.69 2.60
N GLY A 36 -13.04 -6.30 1.79
CA GLY A 36 -12.17 -5.56 0.89
C GLY A 36 -10.81 -6.22 0.68
N GLU A 37 -9.82 -5.41 0.28
CA GLU A 37 -8.51 -5.88 -0.14
C GLU A 37 -7.40 -5.05 0.52
N ILE A 38 -6.29 -5.72 0.84
CA ILE A 38 -5.05 -5.07 1.26
C ILE A 38 -3.99 -5.35 0.19
N ASP A 39 -3.34 -4.29 -0.28
CA ASP A 39 -2.30 -4.44 -1.31
C ASP A 39 -1.06 -5.13 -0.75
N ILE A 40 -0.53 -4.64 0.37
CA ILE A 40 0.66 -5.21 1.00
C ILE A 40 0.48 -5.16 2.52
N VAL A 41 0.86 -6.25 3.18
CA VAL A 41 1.06 -6.28 4.64
C VAL A 41 2.53 -6.51 4.89
N ALA A 42 3.14 -5.67 5.72
CA ALA A 42 4.56 -5.73 6.00
C ALA A 42 4.83 -5.59 7.50
N ARG A 43 6.05 -5.90 7.89
CA ARG A 43 6.54 -5.68 9.24
C ARG A 43 7.65 -4.63 9.19
N ASP A 44 7.54 -3.63 10.03
CA ASP A 44 8.57 -2.62 10.24
C ASP A 44 8.89 -2.62 11.74
N GLY A 45 10.02 -3.21 12.11
CA GLY A 45 10.35 -3.41 13.51
C GLY A 45 9.29 -4.26 14.20
N ASP A 46 8.65 -3.71 15.23
CA ASP A 46 7.60 -4.40 15.99
C ASP A 46 6.19 -4.10 15.50
N ASP A 47 6.05 -3.26 14.46
CA ASP A 47 4.77 -2.88 13.92
C ASP A 47 4.38 -3.71 12.72
N VAL A 48 3.09 -4.06 12.64
CA VAL A 48 2.48 -4.55 11.41
C VAL A 48 1.98 -3.34 10.63
N VAL A 49 2.35 -3.26 9.36
CA VAL A 49 2.07 -2.12 8.50
C VAL A 49 1.19 -2.57 7.34
N VAL A 50 0.01 -1.98 7.23
CA VAL A 50 -0.85 -2.16 6.06
C VAL A 50 -0.51 -1.06 5.07
N VAL A 51 -0.14 -1.43 3.87
CA VAL A 51 0.33 -0.49 2.85
C VAL A 51 -0.68 -0.43 1.70
N GLU A 52 -1.20 0.76 1.47
CA GLU A 52 -2.03 1.06 0.30
C GLU A 52 -1.16 1.60 -0.82
N VAL A 53 -1.25 1.00 -1.99
CA VAL A 53 -0.47 1.42 -3.16
C VAL A 53 -1.39 2.13 -4.15
N LYS A 54 -1.06 3.38 -4.49
CA LYS A 54 -1.79 4.16 -5.48
C LYS A 54 -0.88 4.51 -6.64
N THR A 55 -1.27 4.06 -7.83
CA THR A 55 -0.51 4.30 -9.05
C THR A 55 -1.32 5.18 -10.00
N ARG A 56 -0.69 6.20 -10.55
CA ARG A 56 -1.29 7.10 -11.53
C ARG A 56 -0.34 7.29 -12.70
N THR A 57 -0.92 7.43 -13.89
CA THR A 57 -0.16 7.75 -15.10
C THR A 57 -0.18 9.23 -15.41
N SER A 58 -1.02 10.01 -14.73
CA SER A 58 -1.08 11.46 -14.89
C SER A 58 -1.44 12.11 -13.57
N LEU A 59 -1.22 13.44 -13.48
CA LEU A 59 -1.61 14.24 -12.32
C LEU A 59 -3.00 14.87 -12.47
N SER A 60 -3.74 14.51 -13.51
CA SER A 60 -5.07 15.07 -13.79
C SER A 60 -6.06 14.90 -12.65
N PHE A 61 -5.87 13.88 -11.83
CA PHE A 61 -6.76 13.54 -10.72
C PHE A 61 -6.16 13.92 -9.36
N GLY A 62 -5.17 14.80 -9.34
CA GLY A 62 -4.49 15.21 -8.13
C GLY A 62 -3.39 14.26 -7.69
N HIS A 63 -2.83 14.51 -6.52
CA HIS A 63 -1.78 13.66 -5.95
C HIS A 63 -2.36 12.29 -5.56
N PRO A 64 -1.71 11.16 -5.90
CA PRO A 64 -2.23 9.82 -5.55
C PRO A 64 -2.55 9.64 -4.07
N ALA A 65 -1.79 10.26 -3.18
CA ALA A 65 -2.03 10.17 -1.73
C ALA A 65 -3.37 10.80 -1.32
N GLU A 66 -3.90 11.76 -2.08
CA GLU A 66 -5.19 12.40 -1.82
C GLU A 66 -6.37 11.44 -1.99
N ALA A 67 -6.16 10.30 -2.66
CA ALA A 67 -7.20 9.28 -2.82
C ALA A 67 -7.48 8.53 -1.52
N VAL A 68 -6.67 8.72 -0.48
CA VAL A 68 -6.83 8.03 0.80
C VAL A 68 -7.46 9.01 1.80
N ASP A 69 -8.78 8.96 1.91
CA ASP A 69 -9.55 9.80 2.83
C ASP A 69 -9.85 9.06 4.14
N ARG A 70 -10.64 9.69 5.03
CA ARG A 70 -11.00 9.11 6.33
C ARG A 70 -11.76 7.80 6.22
N ALA A 71 -12.66 7.70 5.25
CA ALA A 71 -13.44 6.47 5.05
C ALA A 71 -12.53 5.34 4.60
N LYS A 72 -11.60 5.63 3.71
CA LYS A 72 -10.60 4.67 3.26
C LYS A 72 -9.70 4.22 4.41
N LEU A 73 -9.22 5.17 5.23
CA LEU A 73 -8.39 4.84 6.40
C LEU A 73 -9.13 3.95 7.39
N ALA A 74 -10.40 4.26 7.68
CA ALA A 74 -11.21 3.43 8.57
C ALA A 74 -11.34 2.01 8.03
N ARG A 75 -11.56 1.86 6.73
CA ARG A 75 -11.64 0.56 6.07
C ARG A 75 -10.32 -0.18 6.16
N LEU A 76 -9.19 0.48 5.91
CA LEU A 76 -7.88 -0.14 6.01
C LEU A 76 -7.57 -0.62 7.42
N ARG A 77 -7.95 0.16 8.44
CA ARG A 77 -7.80 -0.26 9.84
C ARG A 77 -8.63 -1.49 10.17
N ARG A 78 -9.86 -1.54 9.66
CA ARG A 78 -10.73 -2.69 9.83
C ARG A 78 -10.14 -3.92 9.15
N LEU A 79 -9.64 -3.77 7.92
CA LEU A 79 -9.01 -4.85 7.17
C LEU A 79 -7.75 -5.35 7.88
N ALA A 80 -6.97 -4.46 8.49
CA ALA A 80 -5.81 -4.84 9.28
C ALA A 80 -6.20 -5.76 10.45
N GLY A 81 -7.27 -5.42 11.15
CA GLY A 81 -7.79 -6.26 12.23
C GLY A 81 -8.23 -7.65 11.74
N LEU A 82 -8.90 -7.70 10.59
CA LEU A 82 -9.34 -8.96 10.00
C LEU A 82 -8.15 -9.81 9.54
N TRP A 83 -7.15 -9.18 8.95
CA TRP A 83 -5.93 -9.89 8.56
C TRP A 83 -5.21 -10.47 9.77
N LEU A 84 -5.06 -9.71 10.83
CA LEU A 84 -4.43 -10.18 12.06
C LEU A 84 -5.19 -11.33 12.72
N ALA A 85 -6.52 -11.33 12.61
CA ALA A 85 -7.34 -12.43 13.14
C ALA A 85 -7.05 -13.74 12.41
N GLU A 86 -6.80 -13.70 11.10
CA GLU A 86 -6.45 -14.87 10.29
C GLU A 86 -4.96 -15.23 10.37
N HIS A 87 -4.11 -14.26 10.70
CA HIS A 87 -2.66 -14.43 10.73
C HIS A 87 -2.12 -14.00 12.09
N PRO A 88 -2.38 -14.78 13.15
CA PRO A 88 -1.90 -14.41 14.47
C PRO A 88 -0.40 -14.15 14.45
N THR A 89 -0.01 -12.94 14.78
CA THR A 89 1.39 -12.54 14.78
C THR A 89 1.61 -11.53 15.91
N ARG A 90 2.82 -11.54 16.46
CA ARG A 90 3.20 -10.60 17.49
C ARG A 90 3.33 -9.21 16.88
N THR A 91 2.71 -8.21 17.49
CA THR A 91 2.82 -6.82 17.05
C THR A 91 2.67 -5.87 18.22
N ALA A 92 3.48 -4.81 18.25
CA ALA A 92 3.35 -3.72 19.19
C ALA A 92 2.26 -2.73 18.76
N GLY A 93 2.00 -2.63 17.45
CA GLY A 93 0.98 -1.75 16.94
C GLY A 93 0.72 -2.00 15.46
N VAL A 94 -0.32 -1.36 14.96
CA VAL A 94 -0.70 -1.40 13.54
C VAL A 94 -0.53 0.00 12.97
N ARG A 95 0.15 0.08 11.85
CA ARG A 95 0.38 1.34 11.15
C ARG A 95 -0.13 1.22 9.72
N ILE A 96 -0.65 2.32 9.19
CA ILE A 96 -1.07 2.38 7.80
C ILE A 96 -0.14 3.30 7.06
N ASP A 97 0.46 2.79 5.99
CA ASP A 97 1.32 3.56 5.10
C ASP A 97 0.66 3.66 3.73
N VAL A 98 1.00 4.70 2.99
CA VAL A 98 0.58 4.86 1.60
C VAL A 98 1.83 5.01 0.74
N ILE A 99 1.88 4.26 -0.33
CA ILE A 99 2.89 4.43 -1.37
C ILE A 99 2.20 4.96 -2.61
N ALA A 100 2.55 6.18 -2.98
CA ALA A 100 2.02 6.85 -4.15
C ALA A 100 3.05 6.80 -5.27
N ILE A 101 2.64 6.32 -6.44
CA ILE A 101 3.52 6.15 -7.58
C ILE A 101 2.95 6.91 -8.77
N TRP A 102 3.79 7.77 -9.39
CA TRP A 102 3.50 8.37 -10.68
C TRP A 102 4.35 7.71 -11.73
N HIS A 103 3.71 7.33 -12.81
CA HIS A 103 4.42 6.78 -13.96
C HIS A 103 3.93 7.47 -15.22
N PRO A 104 4.31 8.75 -15.45
CA PRO A 104 3.93 9.45 -16.66
C PRO A 104 4.53 8.80 -17.88
N ALA A 105 3.82 8.86 -19.01
CA ALA A 105 4.31 8.31 -20.25
C ALA A 105 5.65 8.94 -20.65
N GLY A 106 6.63 8.11 -21.03
CA GLY A 106 7.95 8.57 -21.46
C GLY A 106 8.86 9.08 -20.36
N GLN A 107 8.47 8.96 -19.10
CA GLN A 107 9.26 9.42 -17.95
C GLN A 107 9.48 8.30 -16.94
N PRO A 108 10.58 8.36 -16.16
CA PRO A 108 10.77 7.39 -15.09
C PRO A 108 9.69 7.57 -14.01
N PRO A 109 9.30 6.48 -13.36
CA PRO A 109 8.32 6.55 -12.28
C PRO A 109 8.88 7.30 -11.07
N ARG A 110 7.98 8.00 -10.35
CA ARG A 110 8.27 8.65 -9.08
C ARG A 110 7.50 7.93 -7.98
N LEU A 111 8.13 7.78 -6.85
CA LEU A 111 7.52 7.10 -5.71
C LEU A 111 7.62 8.01 -4.47
N GLU A 112 6.52 8.09 -3.73
CA GLU A 112 6.48 8.77 -2.44
C GLU A 112 5.89 7.81 -1.41
N HIS A 113 6.57 7.66 -0.29
CA HIS A 113 6.14 6.80 0.80
C HIS A 113 5.69 7.66 1.98
N LEU A 114 4.41 7.58 2.31
CA LEU A 114 3.81 8.28 3.44
C LEU A 114 3.63 7.28 4.59
N ARG A 115 4.43 7.43 5.62
CA ARG A 115 4.41 6.53 6.78
C ARG A 115 3.42 7.01 7.82
N GLY A 116 2.65 6.08 8.39
CA GLY A 116 1.77 6.37 9.51
C GLY A 116 0.71 7.41 9.20
N VAL A 117 0.00 7.25 8.10
CA VAL A 117 -1.12 8.14 7.75
C VAL A 117 -2.30 7.89 8.69
N SER A 118 -3.01 8.96 9.04
CA SER A 118 -4.15 8.87 9.96
C SER A 118 -5.24 9.87 9.63
#